data_0b3e22d04178e391515b02106b6e9ba8
#
_entry.id   0b3e22d04178e391515b02106b6e9ba8
#
_cell.length_a   1.000
_cell.length_b   1.000
_cell.length_c   1.000
_cell.angle_alpha   90.00
_cell.angle_beta   90.00
_cell.angle_gamma   90.00
#
_symmetry.space_group_name_H-M   'P 1'
#
loop_
_entity.id
_entity.type
_entity.pdbx_description
1 polymer ?
#
loop_
_entity_poly.entity_id
_entity_poly.type
_entity_poly.pdbx_seq_one_letter_code
_entity_poly.pdbx_strand_id
1 'polypeptide(L)' 'MSASRWIHLDDVKIIKETDKAFLIEIEEGEFWIPRNQVSDPDDYSEGDEGASMSISEWIAAEKGIA' A
#
# COMPACT_ATOMS: atom_id res chain seq x y z
N MET A 1 -2.94 16.85 -17.19
CA MET A 1 -2.83 16.05 -16.74
C MET A 1 -3.09 15.82 -15.52
N SER A 2 -3.43 15.03 -15.16
CA SER A 2 -3.77 14.94 -13.89
C SER A 2 -2.68 14.55 -13.05
N ALA A 3 -2.58 15.12 -11.96
CA ALA A 3 -1.63 14.74 -11.01
C ALA A 3 -2.03 13.43 -10.43
N SER A 4 -1.08 12.60 -10.18
CA SER A 4 -1.33 11.41 -9.43
C SER A 4 -1.65 11.78 -8.02
N ARG A 5 -2.66 11.18 -7.47
CA ARG A 5 -3.00 11.34 -6.09
C ARG A 5 -2.56 10.14 -5.29
N TRP A 6 -2.15 10.41 -4.08
CA TRP A 6 -1.72 9.37 -3.15
C TRP A 6 -2.70 9.30 -2.00
N ILE A 7 -3.13 8.09 -1.69
CA ILE A 7 -3.99 7.83 -0.54
C ILE A 7 -3.11 7.39 0.59
N HIS A 8 -3.21 8.07 1.71
CA HIS A 8 -2.36 7.80 2.87
C HIS A 8 -3.03 6.77 3.78
N LEU A 9 -2.30 5.73 4.08
CA LEU A 9 -2.78 4.68 4.97
C LEU A 9 -1.94 4.67 6.22
N ASP A 10 -2.60 4.59 7.38
CA ASP A 10 -1.93 4.51 8.66
C ASP A 10 -2.09 3.13 9.26
N ASP A 11 -1.20 2.78 10.18
CA ASP A 11 -1.25 1.49 10.88
C ASP A 11 -1.24 0.33 9.91
N VAL A 12 -0.37 0.39 8.91
CA VAL A 12 -0.26 -0.66 7.91
C VAL A 12 0.72 -1.72 8.42
N LYS A 13 0.31 -2.98 8.30
CA LYS A 13 1.19 -4.11 8.59
C LYS A 13 1.58 -4.74 7.27
N ILE A 14 2.88 -4.93 7.07
CA ILE A 14 3.39 -5.57 5.85
C ILE A 14 3.51 -7.05 6.14
N ILE A 15 2.57 -7.84 5.65
CA ILE A 15 2.52 -9.27 5.92
C ILE A 15 3.50 -10.02 5.04
N LYS A 16 3.55 -9.65 3.77
CA LYS A 16 4.46 -10.28 2.82
C LYS A 16 5.00 -9.25 1.85
N GLU A 17 6.19 -9.52 1.37
CA GLU A 17 6.82 -8.68 0.36
C GLU A 17 7.31 -9.60 -0.75
N THR A 18 6.97 -9.27 -1.99
CA THR A 18 7.51 -9.96 -3.15
C THR A 18 8.18 -8.93 -4.04
N ASP A 19 8.79 -9.39 -5.13
CA ASP A 19 9.44 -8.48 -6.07
C ASP A 19 8.47 -7.48 -6.66
N LYS A 20 7.19 -7.81 -6.74
CA LYS A 20 6.23 -7.00 -7.47
C LYS A 20 5.11 -6.43 -6.61
N ALA A 21 4.94 -6.93 -5.40
CA ALA A 21 3.79 -6.51 -4.60
C ALA A 21 4.05 -6.68 -3.11
N PHE A 22 3.22 -5.98 -2.34
CA PHE A 22 3.16 -6.17 -0.89
C PHE A 22 1.78 -6.70 -0.53
N LEU A 23 1.75 -7.65 0.40
CA LEU A 23 0.49 -8.00 1.05
C LEU A 23 0.43 -7.20 2.34
N ILE A 24 -0.53 -6.31 2.43
CA ILE A 24 -0.65 -5.43 3.58
C ILE A 24 -1.95 -5.73 4.31
N GLU A 25 -1.94 -5.43 5.59
CA GLU A 25 -3.14 -5.49 6.41
C GLU A 25 -3.43 -4.12 6.97
N ILE A 26 -4.65 -3.66 6.77
CA ILE A 26 -5.16 -2.41 7.34
C ILE A 26 -6.49 -2.72 8.00
N GLU A 27 -7.13 -1.70 8.56
CA GLU A 27 -8.39 -1.92 9.27
C GLU A 27 -9.45 -2.58 8.39
N GLU A 28 -9.47 -2.24 7.12
CA GLU A 28 -10.46 -2.79 6.18
C GLU A 28 -10.19 -4.23 5.78
N GLY A 29 -8.98 -4.75 6.03
CA GLY A 29 -8.64 -6.12 5.67
C GLY A 29 -7.25 -6.22 5.06
N GLU A 30 -7.02 -7.32 4.36
CA GLU A 30 -5.73 -7.60 3.72
C GLU A 30 -5.84 -7.39 2.23
N PHE A 31 -4.81 -6.76 1.67
CA PHE A 31 -4.82 -6.42 0.24
C PHE A 31 -3.44 -6.61 -0.36
N TRP A 32 -3.39 -7.12 -1.59
CA TRP A 32 -2.17 -7.15 -2.38
C TRP A 32 -2.07 -5.84 -3.13
N ILE A 33 -1.00 -5.09 -2.90
CA ILE A 33 -0.79 -3.80 -3.55
C ILE A 33 0.44 -3.90 -4.43
N PRO A 34 0.32 -3.66 -5.74
CA PRO A 34 1.49 -3.67 -6.61
C PRO A 34 2.53 -2.67 -6.15
N ARG A 35 3.77 -3.09 -6.18
CA ARG A 35 4.87 -2.28 -5.68
C ARG A 35 4.96 -0.93 -6.42
N ASN A 36 4.65 -0.93 -7.71
CA ASN A 36 4.71 0.31 -8.49
C ASN A 36 3.54 1.26 -8.21
N GLN A 37 2.61 0.87 -7.39
CA GLN A 37 1.51 1.72 -6.96
C GLN A 37 1.71 2.23 -5.54
N VAL A 38 2.90 2.02 -4.99
CA VAL A 38 3.26 2.46 -3.64
C VAL A 38 4.30 3.55 -3.78
N SER A 39 4.13 4.64 -3.04
CA SER A 39 5.13 5.69 -2.98
C SER A 39 6.29 5.21 -2.13
N ASP A 40 7.50 5.36 -2.62
CA ASP A 40 8.73 4.96 -1.91
C ASP A 40 8.67 3.51 -1.45
N PRO A 41 8.48 2.57 -2.39
CA PRO A 41 8.27 1.18 -2.01
C PRO A 41 9.46 0.56 -1.28
N ASP A 42 10.66 1.11 -1.47
CA ASP A 42 11.84 0.57 -0.81
C ASP A 42 11.88 0.85 0.68
N ASP A 43 10.99 1.71 1.17
CA ASP A 43 10.92 2.03 2.59
C ASP A 43 10.20 0.98 3.42
N TYR A 44 9.60 -0.02 2.78
CA TYR A 44 8.77 -1.00 3.47
C TYR A 44 9.35 -2.39 3.33
N SER A 45 9.20 -3.18 4.38
CA SER A 45 9.72 -4.54 4.40
C SER A 45 8.71 -5.48 5.06
N GLU A 46 8.77 -6.73 4.66
CA GLU A 46 7.95 -7.75 5.29
C GLU A 46 8.19 -7.77 6.79
N GLY A 47 7.11 -7.80 7.55
CA GLY A 47 7.19 -7.79 9.00
C GLY A 47 7.02 -6.42 9.63
N ASP A 48 7.02 -5.35 8.82
CA ASP A 48 6.81 -4.00 9.37
C ASP A 48 5.41 -3.88 9.95
N GLU A 49 5.30 -3.19 11.07
CA GLU A 49 4.02 -2.92 11.73
C GLU A 49 3.91 -1.44 12.03
N GLY A 50 2.68 -0.95 12.00
CA GLY A 50 2.43 0.45 12.32
C GLY A 50 3.02 1.39 11.29
N ALA A 51 3.16 0.94 10.05
CA ALA A 51 3.74 1.75 9.01
C ALA A 51 2.72 2.72 8.45
N SER A 52 3.22 3.83 7.92
CA SER A 52 2.40 4.74 7.13
C SER A 52 2.79 4.53 5.67
N MET A 53 1.82 4.25 4.83
CA MET A 53 2.07 3.93 3.43
C MET A 53 1.15 4.75 2.55
N SER A 54 1.69 5.27 1.46
CA SER A 54 0.89 5.97 0.47
C SER A 54 0.77 5.10 -0.76
N ILE A 55 -0.45 4.89 -1.22
CA ILE A 55 -0.71 4.11 -2.42
C ILE A 55 -1.44 5.01 -3.41
N SER A 56 -1.41 4.63 -4.68
CA SER A 56 -2.05 5.45 -5.68
C SER A 56 -3.57 5.44 -5.48
N GLU A 57 -4.20 6.53 -5.85
CA GLU A 57 -5.66 6.61 -5.79
C GLU A 57 -6.31 5.51 -6.64
N TRP A 58 -5.68 5.21 -7.77
CA TRP A 58 -6.19 4.19 -8.68
C TRP A 58 -6.27 2.83 -7.99
N ILE A 59 -5.19 2.41 -7.33
CA ILE A 59 -5.19 1.09 -6.71
C ILE A 59 -6.09 1.08 -5.47
N ALA A 60 -6.17 2.19 -4.76
CA ALA A 60 -7.06 2.29 -3.61
C ALA A 60 -8.51 2.07 -4.04
N ALA A 61 -8.90 2.67 -5.16
CA ALA A 61 -10.25 2.49 -5.69
C ALA A 61 -10.46 1.06 -6.16
N GLU A 62 -9.46 0.47 -6.82
CA GLU A 62 -9.54 -0.91 -7.30
C GLU A 62 -9.79 -1.88 -6.15
N LYS A 63 -9.17 -1.63 -5.02
CA LYS A 63 -9.27 -2.53 -3.85
C LYS A 63 -10.39 -2.14 -2.91
N GLY A 64 -11.10 -1.06 -3.19
CA GLY A 64 -12.19 -0.62 -2.32
C GLY A 64 -11.72 -0.02 -1.01
N ILE A 65 -10.49 0.50 -0.99
CA ILE A 65 -9.91 1.07 0.22
C ILE A 65 -10.34 2.53 0.40
N ALA A 66 -10.56 3.23 -0.67
CA ALA A 66 -10.89 4.65 -0.61
C ALA A 66 -12.18 4.97 -1.33
#